data_cd96294131cfca0b733a56454959c513
#
_entry.id   cd96294131cfca0b733a56454959c513
#
_cell.length_a   1.000
_cell.length_b   1.000
_cell.length_c   1.000
_cell.angle_alpha   90.00
_cell.angle_beta   90.00
_cell.angle_gamma   90.00
#
_symmetry.space_group_name_H-M   'P 1'
#
loop_
_entity.id
_entity.type
_entity.pdbx_description
1 polymer ?
#
loop_
_entity_poly.entity_id
_entity_poly.type
_entity_poly.pdbx_seq_one_letter_code
_entity_poly.pdbx_strand_id
1 'polypeptide(L)'
;MLTDRYDLPLSTASAAARDAYVEGCAAKLTMYPGALEAFDRAIAADPGFAVAHAARAHVLLERGDPAAARVAAAAADSAVAGSTAREASHVGFFGLLVAGDAEAALSALHAHLDAWPRDAVVLGTTAFTNGLIGSSGRAGQKRALLALLDRLTPVYGDDWWFTAHHGMALSENGQHAAARPKIDRSLAQNPRNPWAAHARAHLCYEEGDADAARTFLASWLTAYPRDGALYSHLSWHRALGELAAGDTATAQRLFRETFAPDVHSGPPRGKVNDAVSFLWRWELAGHPRDAAAWRIMHDFATGAFPRAGAAFSDMHIALAQAVAGGGAALAARAAQIDELVGQGRYPSGPCVPAVARGFAAFERRDFAAAVDALEPVAGELERIGGSLAQLVLIEFTLLKAYLAAGRLDDVRRMLSVGRRGTSGLPVAGLAVLH
;
A
#
# COMPACT_ATOMS: atom_id res chain seq x y z
N MET A 1 16.69 -23.11 -24.01
CA MET A 1 16.84 -21.96 -23.08
C MET A 1 15.93 -22.26 -21.90
N LEU A 2 16.38 -22.04 -20.68
CA LEU A 2 15.57 -22.21 -19.47
C LEU A 2 14.50 -21.11 -19.43
N THR A 3 13.38 -21.37 -18.76
CA THR A 3 12.27 -20.41 -18.63
C THR A 3 11.84 -20.25 -17.17
N ASP A 4 11.18 -19.14 -16.87
CA ASP A 4 10.51 -18.91 -15.59
C ASP A 4 9.08 -19.51 -15.57
N ARG A 5 8.31 -19.22 -14.51
CA ARG A 5 6.92 -19.69 -14.34
C ARG A 5 5.98 -19.21 -15.46
N TYR A 6 6.28 -18.09 -16.11
CA TYR A 6 5.46 -17.48 -17.16
C TYR A 6 5.98 -17.78 -18.59
N ASP A 7 6.83 -18.80 -18.70
CA ASP A 7 7.48 -19.25 -19.95
C ASP A 7 8.40 -18.19 -20.57
N LEU A 8 8.86 -17.22 -19.78
CA LEU A 8 9.79 -16.20 -20.25
C LEU A 8 11.22 -16.76 -20.27
N PRO A 9 11.94 -16.64 -21.40
CA PRO A 9 13.31 -17.13 -21.51
C PRO A 9 14.27 -16.45 -20.52
N LEU A 10 15.19 -17.23 -19.95
CA LEU A 10 16.21 -16.80 -19.02
C LEU A 10 17.61 -17.03 -19.62
N SER A 11 18.50 -16.06 -19.45
CA SER A 11 19.86 -16.11 -20.02
C SER A 11 20.79 -17.11 -19.30
N THR A 12 20.49 -17.45 -18.04
CA THR A 12 21.29 -18.44 -17.31
C THR A 12 21.25 -19.83 -17.95
N ALA A 13 22.41 -20.49 -17.99
CA ALA A 13 22.52 -21.92 -18.34
C ALA A 13 22.41 -22.84 -17.10
N SER A 14 22.49 -22.30 -15.89
CA SER A 14 22.42 -23.02 -14.64
C SER A 14 20.98 -23.32 -14.26
N ALA A 15 20.60 -24.61 -14.24
CA ALA A 15 19.29 -25.04 -13.75
C ALA A 15 19.09 -24.64 -12.28
N ALA A 16 20.15 -24.74 -11.45
CA ALA A 16 20.08 -24.36 -10.05
C ALA A 16 19.82 -22.85 -9.86
N ALA A 17 20.45 -22.00 -10.69
CA ALA A 17 20.19 -20.55 -10.69
C ALA A 17 18.75 -20.24 -11.11
N ARG A 18 18.25 -20.89 -12.18
CA ARG A 18 16.86 -20.76 -12.64
C ARG A 18 15.88 -21.16 -11.55
N ASP A 19 16.07 -22.32 -10.91
CA ASP A 19 15.14 -22.86 -9.91
C ASP A 19 15.08 -21.94 -8.68
N ALA A 20 16.24 -21.48 -8.21
CA ALA A 20 16.31 -20.52 -7.10
C ALA A 20 15.68 -19.16 -7.47
N TYR A 21 15.87 -18.66 -8.69
CA TYR A 21 15.23 -17.43 -9.17
C TYR A 21 13.70 -17.57 -9.22
N VAL A 22 13.19 -18.67 -9.76
CA VAL A 22 11.74 -18.94 -9.81
C VAL A 22 11.14 -19.04 -8.42
N GLU A 23 11.83 -19.68 -7.46
CA GLU A 23 11.44 -19.72 -6.06
C GLU A 23 11.38 -18.29 -5.46
N GLY A 24 12.43 -17.49 -5.69
CA GLY A 24 12.48 -16.10 -5.24
C GLY A 24 11.36 -15.24 -5.81
N CYS A 25 11.07 -15.38 -7.11
CA CYS A 25 9.95 -14.70 -7.76
C CYS A 25 8.60 -15.14 -7.17
N ALA A 26 8.41 -16.44 -6.91
CA ALA A 26 7.19 -16.93 -6.31
C ALA A 26 6.98 -16.37 -4.89
N ALA A 27 8.02 -16.39 -4.04
CA ALA A 27 7.98 -15.81 -2.70
C ALA A 27 7.70 -14.30 -2.75
N LYS A 28 8.37 -13.57 -3.66
CA LYS A 28 8.16 -12.12 -3.87
C LYS A 28 6.73 -11.79 -4.28
N LEU A 29 6.21 -12.47 -5.30
CA LEU A 29 4.86 -12.24 -5.84
C LEU A 29 3.75 -12.61 -4.84
N THR A 30 4.03 -13.51 -3.92
CA THR A 30 3.08 -13.96 -2.89
C THR A 30 3.34 -13.34 -1.51
N MET A 31 4.33 -12.45 -1.38
CA MET A 31 4.69 -11.82 -0.10
C MET A 31 5.02 -12.84 1.02
N TYR A 32 5.46 -14.04 0.64
CA TYR A 32 6.00 -15.03 1.57
C TYR A 32 7.47 -14.71 1.89
N PRO A 33 7.97 -15.15 3.05
CA PRO A 33 9.40 -15.02 3.37
C PRO A 33 10.28 -15.86 2.45
N GLY A 34 11.58 -15.55 2.38
CA GLY A 34 12.59 -16.33 1.64
C GLY A 34 12.96 -15.79 0.26
N ALA A 35 12.34 -14.69 -0.22
CA ALA A 35 12.66 -14.15 -1.56
C ALA A 35 14.13 -13.71 -1.68
N LEU A 36 14.67 -13.00 -0.68
CA LEU A 36 16.05 -12.51 -0.72
C LEU A 36 17.05 -13.65 -0.73
N GLU A 37 16.85 -14.62 0.14
CA GLU A 37 17.68 -15.81 0.28
C GLU A 37 17.66 -16.68 -0.99
N ALA A 38 16.51 -16.75 -1.67
CA ALA A 38 16.39 -17.45 -2.94
C ALA A 38 17.15 -16.74 -4.06
N PHE A 39 17.07 -15.39 -4.14
CA PHE A 39 17.85 -14.63 -5.11
C PHE A 39 19.36 -14.71 -4.80
N ASP A 40 19.78 -14.72 -3.53
CA ASP A 40 21.18 -14.93 -3.16
C ASP A 40 21.68 -16.31 -3.63
N ARG A 41 20.88 -17.38 -3.52
CA ARG A 41 21.22 -18.71 -4.07
C ARG A 41 21.29 -18.70 -5.60
N ALA A 42 20.39 -17.98 -6.27
CA ALA A 42 20.42 -17.85 -7.73
C ALA A 42 21.72 -17.18 -8.20
N ILE A 43 22.13 -16.10 -7.55
CA ILE A 43 23.38 -15.37 -7.83
C ILE A 43 24.61 -16.22 -7.51
N ALA A 44 24.60 -16.99 -6.41
CA ALA A 44 25.69 -17.89 -6.06
C ALA A 44 25.88 -19.02 -7.10
N ALA A 45 24.78 -19.49 -7.70
CA ALA A 45 24.80 -20.53 -8.73
C ALA A 45 25.15 -19.99 -10.14
N ASP A 46 24.90 -18.71 -10.38
CA ASP A 46 25.29 -18.00 -11.61
C ASP A 46 25.49 -16.49 -11.32
N PRO A 47 26.71 -16.05 -11.03
CA PRO A 47 27.00 -14.66 -10.72
C PRO A 47 26.69 -13.66 -11.89
N GLY A 48 26.59 -14.16 -13.12
CA GLY A 48 26.22 -13.39 -14.31
C GLY A 48 24.71 -13.27 -14.56
N PHE A 49 23.87 -13.81 -13.67
CA PHE A 49 22.43 -13.84 -13.87
C PHE A 49 21.77 -12.47 -13.51
N ALA A 50 21.74 -11.57 -14.48
CA ALA A 50 21.38 -10.16 -14.31
C ALA A 50 20.01 -9.92 -13.63
N VAL A 51 18.97 -10.67 -14.03
CA VAL A 51 17.62 -10.48 -13.43
C VAL A 51 17.54 -10.93 -11.97
N ALA A 52 18.39 -11.86 -11.54
CA ALA A 52 18.47 -12.24 -10.12
C ALA A 52 19.03 -11.09 -9.27
N HIS A 53 20.06 -10.39 -9.75
CA HIS A 53 20.58 -9.18 -9.11
C HIS A 53 19.53 -8.05 -9.09
N ALA A 54 18.77 -7.83 -10.18
CA ALA A 54 17.71 -6.84 -10.24
C ALA A 54 16.57 -7.14 -9.27
N ALA A 55 16.12 -8.39 -9.20
CA ALA A 55 15.10 -8.83 -8.25
C ALA A 55 15.55 -8.68 -6.79
N ARG A 56 16.82 -9.03 -6.52
CA ARG A 56 17.47 -8.80 -5.22
C ARG A 56 17.49 -7.31 -4.84
N ALA A 57 17.86 -6.45 -5.78
CA ALA A 57 17.88 -5.00 -5.57
C ALA A 57 16.49 -4.47 -5.17
N HIS A 58 15.44 -4.94 -5.84
CA HIS A 58 14.07 -4.56 -5.52
C HIS A 58 13.63 -5.01 -4.12
N VAL A 59 13.93 -6.25 -3.73
CA VAL A 59 13.62 -6.74 -2.37
C VAL A 59 14.34 -5.93 -1.29
N LEU A 60 15.61 -5.58 -1.50
CA LEU A 60 16.39 -4.74 -0.58
C LEU A 60 15.79 -3.33 -0.46
N LEU A 61 15.37 -2.74 -1.59
CA LEU A 61 14.71 -1.43 -1.59
C LEU A 61 13.42 -1.46 -0.76
N GLU A 62 12.59 -2.48 -0.92
CA GLU A 62 11.34 -2.65 -0.16
C GLU A 62 11.60 -2.87 1.34
N ARG A 63 12.67 -3.56 1.69
CA ARG A 63 13.10 -3.75 3.09
C ARG A 63 13.65 -2.48 3.74
N GLY A 64 13.81 -1.40 2.96
CA GLY A 64 14.32 -0.11 3.44
C GLY A 64 15.84 -0.02 3.49
N ASP A 65 16.55 -0.85 2.71
CA ASP A 65 17.99 -0.77 2.52
C ASP A 65 18.35 -0.26 1.12
N PRO A 66 18.22 1.06 0.87
CA PRO A 66 18.53 1.64 -0.44
C PRO A 66 20.03 1.60 -0.77
N ALA A 67 20.91 1.45 0.22
CA ALA A 67 22.34 1.35 -0.02
C ALA A 67 22.68 -0.02 -0.64
N ALA A 68 22.24 -1.10 -0.03
CA ALA A 68 22.40 -2.44 -0.57
C ALA A 68 21.64 -2.64 -1.88
N ALA A 69 20.46 -2.00 -2.04
CA ALA A 69 19.70 -2.03 -3.29
C ALA A 69 20.51 -1.42 -4.45
N ARG A 70 21.18 -0.29 -4.26
CA ARG A 70 22.04 0.33 -5.29
C ARG A 70 23.22 -0.55 -5.67
N VAL A 71 23.84 -1.23 -4.71
CA VAL A 71 24.95 -2.17 -5.00
C VAL A 71 24.44 -3.33 -5.86
N ALA A 72 23.28 -3.91 -5.52
CA ALA A 72 22.69 -5.00 -6.29
C ALA A 72 22.23 -4.56 -7.69
N ALA A 73 21.69 -3.35 -7.84
CA ALA A 73 21.31 -2.80 -9.14
C ALA A 73 22.53 -2.56 -10.04
N ALA A 74 23.65 -2.05 -9.50
CA ALA A 74 24.90 -1.90 -10.24
C ALA A 74 25.48 -3.25 -10.68
N ALA A 75 25.35 -4.30 -9.85
CA ALA A 75 25.74 -5.66 -10.22
C ALA A 75 24.86 -6.21 -11.37
N ALA A 76 23.55 -5.94 -11.34
CA ALA A 76 22.62 -6.31 -12.40
C ALA A 76 23.01 -5.63 -13.75
N ASP A 77 23.30 -4.34 -13.71
CA ASP A 77 23.74 -3.56 -14.90
C ASP A 77 25.06 -4.10 -15.46
N SER A 78 26.01 -4.44 -14.60
CA SER A 78 27.30 -5.03 -15.02
C SER A 78 27.15 -6.42 -15.66
N ALA A 79 26.10 -7.18 -15.29
CA ALA A 79 25.82 -8.52 -15.81
C ALA A 79 24.93 -8.52 -17.06
N VAL A 80 24.38 -7.38 -17.48
CA VAL A 80 23.36 -7.30 -18.53
C VAL A 80 23.85 -7.66 -19.94
N ALA A 81 25.15 -7.55 -20.21
CA ALA A 81 25.70 -7.72 -21.55
C ALA A 81 25.46 -9.11 -22.18
N GLY A 82 25.27 -10.15 -21.35
CA GLY A 82 24.95 -11.51 -21.80
C GLY A 82 23.46 -11.88 -21.76
N SER A 83 22.59 -10.93 -21.40
CA SER A 83 21.17 -11.18 -21.16
C SER A 83 20.32 -11.04 -22.43
N THR A 84 19.08 -11.56 -22.38
CA THR A 84 18.09 -11.34 -23.45
C THR A 84 17.62 -9.88 -23.48
N ALA A 85 17.02 -9.43 -24.59
CA ALA A 85 16.45 -8.08 -24.70
C ALA A 85 15.39 -7.80 -23.61
N ARG A 86 14.60 -8.84 -23.25
CA ARG A 86 13.65 -8.75 -22.12
C ARG A 86 14.37 -8.49 -20.81
N GLU A 87 15.39 -9.28 -20.50
CA GLU A 87 16.13 -9.14 -19.25
C GLU A 87 16.86 -7.81 -19.16
N ALA A 88 17.43 -7.31 -20.26
CA ALA A 88 18.03 -6.00 -20.31
C ALA A 88 17.02 -4.87 -19.99
N SER A 89 15.82 -4.96 -20.57
CA SER A 89 14.71 -4.03 -20.26
C SER A 89 14.24 -4.14 -18.81
N HIS A 90 14.14 -5.36 -18.27
CA HIS A 90 13.80 -5.63 -16.87
C HIS A 90 14.84 -5.02 -15.91
N VAL A 91 16.13 -5.24 -16.15
CA VAL A 91 17.23 -4.67 -15.35
C VAL A 91 17.19 -3.14 -15.40
N GLY A 92 17.04 -2.53 -16.59
CA GLY A 92 16.93 -1.10 -16.74
C GLY A 92 15.76 -0.50 -15.95
N PHE A 93 14.60 -1.14 -16.00
CA PHE A 93 13.42 -0.73 -15.22
C PHE A 93 13.72 -0.73 -13.70
N PHE A 94 14.28 -1.81 -13.15
CA PHE A 94 14.61 -1.86 -11.73
C PHE A 94 15.74 -0.91 -11.33
N GLY A 95 16.67 -0.62 -12.23
CA GLY A 95 17.67 0.42 -12.05
C GLY A 95 17.04 1.80 -11.81
N LEU A 96 16.03 2.16 -12.61
CA LEU A 96 15.27 3.41 -12.44
C LEU A 96 14.49 3.45 -11.10
N LEU A 97 13.86 2.34 -10.71
CA LEU A 97 13.19 2.26 -9.41
C LEU A 97 14.16 2.49 -8.25
N VAL A 98 15.34 1.86 -8.29
CA VAL A 98 16.36 2.00 -7.25
C VAL A 98 16.97 3.41 -7.24
N ALA A 99 17.07 4.06 -8.40
CA ALA A 99 17.48 5.46 -8.50
C ALA A 99 16.44 6.44 -7.98
N GLY A 100 15.18 6.01 -7.82
CA GLY A 100 14.06 6.84 -7.38
C GLY A 100 13.47 7.73 -8.48
N ASP A 101 13.76 7.43 -9.75
CA ASP A 101 13.19 8.13 -10.90
C ASP A 101 11.84 7.51 -11.28
N ALA A 102 10.81 7.92 -10.56
CA ALA A 102 9.47 7.36 -10.70
C ALA A 102 8.84 7.61 -12.08
N GLU A 103 9.11 8.76 -12.71
CA GLU A 103 8.55 9.10 -14.03
C GLU A 103 9.21 8.26 -15.14
N ALA A 104 10.53 8.14 -15.12
CA ALA A 104 11.24 7.27 -16.06
C ALA A 104 10.88 5.80 -15.82
N ALA A 105 10.78 5.36 -14.55
CA ALA A 105 10.35 4.00 -14.22
C ALA A 105 8.92 3.70 -14.71
N LEU A 106 7.99 4.65 -14.59
CA LEU A 106 6.63 4.49 -15.09
C LEU A 106 6.59 4.36 -16.62
N SER A 107 7.38 5.16 -17.32
CA SER A 107 7.53 5.08 -18.79
C SER A 107 8.15 3.74 -19.22
N ALA A 108 9.20 3.30 -18.53
CA ALA A 108 9.87 2.03 -18.77
C ALA A 108 8.96 0.83 -18.48
N LEU A 109 8.12 0.90 -17.42
CA LEU A 109 7.12 -0.12 -17.08
C LEU A 109 6.16 -0.36 -18.26
N HIS A 110 5.58 0.71 -18.80
CA HIS A 110 4.65 0.59 -19.92
C HIS A 110 5.32 0.01 -21.16
N ALA A 111 6.49 0.53 -21.55
CA ALA A 111 7.26 0.04 -22.69
C ALA A 111 7.65 -1.44 -22.51
N HIS A 112 8.05 -1.84 -21.29
CA HIS A 112 8.38 -3.22 -20.97
C HIS A 112 7.16 -4.15 -21.11
N LEU A 113 6.03 -3.79 -20.49
CA LEU A 113 4.82 -4.63 -20.51
C LEU A 113 4.13 -4.64 -21.88
N ASP A 114 4.38 -3.67 -22.75
CA ASP A 114 3.93 -3.70 -24.14
C ASP A 114 4.68 -4.77 -24.93
N ALA A 115 5.98 -4.94 -24.68
CA ALA A 115 6.82 -5.92 -25.35
C ALA A 115 6.77 -7.32 -24.68
N TRP A 116 6.70 -7.37 -23.35
CA TRP A 116 6.72 -8.60 -22.56
C TRP A 116 5.61 -8.60 -21.50
N PRO A 117 4.35 -8.74 -21.90
CA PRO A 117 3.19 -8.56 -21.04
C PRO A 117 3.08 -9.58 -19.90
N ARG A 118 3.79 -10.73 -19.98
CA ARG A 118 3.81 -11.78 -18.94
C ARG A 118 4.92 -11.61 -17.91
N ASP A 119 5.70 -10.54 -17.94
CA ASP A 119 6.71 -10.31 -16.90
C ASP A 119 6.02 -9.86 -15.58
N ALA A 120 5.59 -10.86 -14.81
CA ALA A 120 4.86 -10.65 -13.58
C ALA A 120 5.69 -9.96 -12.49
N VAL A 121 7.02 -10.06 -12.55
CA VAL A 121 7.90 -9.39 -11.57
C VAL A 121 7.89 -7.89 -11.79
N VAL A 122 7.92 -7.45 -13.06
CA VAL A 122 7.77 -6.04 -13.42
C VAL A 122 6.34 -5.57 -13.14
N LEU A 123 5.31 -6.33 -13.58
CA LEU A 123 3.91 -6.00 -13.30
C LEU A 123 3.63 -5.90 -11.80
N GLY A 124 4.25 -6.75 -10.99
CA GLY A 124 4.09 -6.79 -9.53
C GLY A 124 4.49 -5.50 -8.82
N THR A 125 5.29 -4.63 -9.46
CA THR A 125 5.64 -3.31 -8.90
C THR A 125 4.49 -2.31 -8.95
N THR A 126 3.46 -2.58 -9.74
CA THR A 126 2.32 -1.67 -9.94
C THR A 126 0.96 -2.32 -9.76
N ALA A 127 0.87 -3.64 -9.67
CA ALA A 127 -0.42 -4.36 -9.65
C ALA A 127 -1.28 -4.12 -8.40
N PHE A 128 -0.88 -3.22 -7.49
CA PHE A 128 -1.58 -2.89 -6.26
C PHE A 128 -1.68 -1.37 -6.05
N THR A 129 -2.56 -0.94 -5.16
CA THR A 129 -2.96 0.46 -4.97
C THR A 129 -1.84 1.41 -4.54
N ASN A 130 -0.79 0.89 -3.90
CA ASN A 130 0.42 1.64 -3.51
C ASN A 130 1.62 1.33 -4.43
N GLY A 131 1.38 0.66 -5.57
CA GLY A 131 2.40 0.42 -6.58
C GLY A 131 2.74 1.68 -7.38
N LEU A 132 3.57 1.54 -8.40
CA LEU A 132 4.12 2.66 -9.15
C LEU A 132 3.04 3.56 -9.79
N ILE A 133 1.99 2.97 -10.40
CA ILE A 133 0.85 3.74 -10.93
C ILE A 133 0.05 4.35 -9.78
N GLY A 134 -0.31 3.56 -8.75
CA GLY A 134 -1.14 4.00 -7.63
C GLY A 134 -0.48 5.02 -6.70
N SER A 135 0.82 5.25 -6.84
CA SER A 135 1.60 6.27 -6.12
C SER A 135 2.05 7.41 -7.03
N SER A 136 1.58 7.45 -8.29
CA SER A 136 2.00 8.47 -9.27
C SER A 136 1.49 9.88 -8.98
N GLY A 137 0.52 10.03 -8.07
CA GLY A 137 -0.10 11.32 -7.72
C GLY A 137 -1.01 11.89 -8.81
N ARG A 138 -1.25 11.14 -9.88
CA ARG A 138 -2.09 11.56 -11.01
C ARG A 138 -3.56 11.35 -10.71
N ALA A 139 -4.42 12.27 -11.14
CA ALA A 139 -5.85 12.05 -11.11
C ALA A 139 -6.22 10.84 -12.01
N GLY A 140 -7.13 9.99 -11.54
CA GLY A 140 -7.56 8.80 -12.28
C GLY A 140 -6.55 7.64 -12.26
N GLN A 141 -5.56 7.66 -11.37
CA GLN A 141 -4.55 6.58 -11.28
C GLN A 141 -5.16 5.20 -10.98
N LYS A 142 -6.26 5.11 -10.23
CA LYS A 142 -6.97 3.83 -10.01
C LYS A 142 -7.58 3.30 -11.32
N ARG A 143 -8.16 4.17 -12.13
CA ARG A 143 -8.66 3.79 -13.46
C ARG A 143 -7.54 3.41 -14.42
N ALA A 144 -6.40 4.11 -14.36
CA ALA A 144 -5.23 3.77 -15.17
C ALA A 144 -4.68 2.38 -14.82
N LEU A 145 -4.61 2.03 -13.53
CA LEU A 145 -4.23 0.69 -13.09
C LEU A 145 -5.22 -0.37 -13.59
N LEU A 146 -6.52 -0.13 -13.43
CA LEU A 146 -7.54 -1.06 -13.94
C LEU A 146 -7.42 -1.25 -15.45
N ALA A 147 -7.27 -0.18 -16.23
CA ALA A 147 -7.10 -0.25 -17.68
C ALA A 147 -5.86 -1.05 -18.10
N LEU A 148 -4.75 -0.95 -17.37
CA LEU A 148 -3.57 -1.79 -17.58
C LEU A 148 -3.90 -3.27 -17.35
N LEU A 149 -4.56 -3.60 -16.24
CA LEU A 149 -4.90 -4.98 -15.92
C LEU A 149 -5.96 -5.56 -16.87
N ASP A 150 -6.96 -4.76 -17.30
CA ASP A 150 -7.93 -5.16 -18.32
C ASP A 150 -7.24 -5.54 -19.63
N ARG A 151 -6.28 -4.73 -20.07
CA ARG A 151 -5.48 -4.98 -21.28
C ARG A 151 -4.66 -6.28 -21.18
N LEU A 152 -4.16 -6.61 -20.00
CA LEU A 152 -3.33 -7.80 -19.76
C LEU A 152 -4.15 -9.07 -19.51
N THR A 153 -5.46 -8.95 -19.25
CA THR A 153 -6.33 -10.10 -18.95
C THR A 153 -6.28 -11.22 -20.02
N PRO A 154 -6.27 -10.96 -21.33
CA PRO A 154 -6.19 -12.04 -22.32
C PRO A 154 -4.87 -12.82 -22.27
N VAL A 155 -3.79 -12.18 -21.78
CA VAL A 155 -2.45 -12.78 -21.73
C VAL A 155 -2.26 -13.65 -20.49
N TYR A 156 -2.83 -13.24 -19.35
CA TYR A 156 -2.73 -13.99 -18.10
C TYR A 156 -3.85 -15.03 -17.94
N GLY A 157 -5.02 -14.82 -18.58
CA GLY A 157 -6.16 -15.71 -18.44
C GLY A 157 -6.59 -15.89 -16.99
N ASP A 158 -6.67 -17.14 -16.57
CA ASP A 158 -7.09 -17.54 -15.21
C ASP A 158 -5.91 -17.64 -14.20
N ASP A 159 -4.78 -17.02 -14.45
CA ASP A 159 -3.68 -17.03 -13.47
C ASP A 159 -4.14 -16.47 -12.12
N TRP A 160 -4.01 -17.26 -11.05
CA TRP A 160 -4.52 -16.93 -9.73
C TRP A 160 -3.90 -15.66 -9.13
N TRP A 161 -2.62 -15.37 -9.42
CA TRP A 161 -1.95 -14.18 -8.94
C TRP A 161 -2.50 -12.93 -9.62
N PHE A 162 -2.54 -12.95 -10.95
CA PHE A 162 -3.08 -11.84 -11.76
C PHE A 162 -4.57 -11.60 -11.46
N THR A 163 -5.35 -12.65 -11.35
CA THR A 163 -6.81 -12.57 -11.09
C THR A 163 -7.12 -11.90 -9.75
N ALA A 164 -6.28 -12.11 -8.71
CA ALA A 164 -6.40 -11.41 -7.43
C ALA A 164 -6.20 -9.89 -7.57
N HIS A 165 -5.16 -9.48 -8.27
CA HIS A 165 -4.85 -8.06 -8.50
C HIS A 165 -5.90 -7.38 -9.38
N HIS A 166 -6.39 -8.05 -10.41
CA HIS A 166 -7.46 -7.55 -11.25
C HIS A 166 -8.76 -7.39 -10.45
N GLY A 167 -9.11 -8.37 -9.61
CA GLY A 167 -10.26 -8.28 -8.70
C GLY A 167 -10.14 -7.11 -7.73
N MET A 168 -8.96 -6.87 -7.17
CA MET A 168 -8.70 -5.73 -6.31
C MET A 168 -8.88 -4.39 -7.06
N ALA A 169 -8.34 -4.27 -8.27
CA ALA A 169 -8.46 -3.06 -9.07
C ALA A 169 -9.92 -2.77 -9.46
N LEU A 170 -10.70 -3.80 -9.79
CA LEU A 170 -12.14 -3.67 -10.00
C LEU A 170 -12.86 -3.15 -8.76
N SER A 171 -12.58 -3.73 -7.58
CA SER A 171 -13.16 -3.30 -6.30
C SER A 171 -12.85 -1.84 -6.00
N GLU A 172 -11.59 -1.42 -6.12
CA GLU A 172 -11.15 -0.03 -5.91
C GLU A 172 -11.76 0.98 -6.90
N ASN A 173 -12.29 0.50 -8.03
CA ASN A 173 -13.06 1.29 -9.00
C ASN A 173 -14.59 1.13 -8.84
N GLY A 174 -15.06 0.52 -7.74
CA GLY A 174 -16.48 0.37 -7.42
C GLY A 174 -17.21 -0.71 -8.23
N GLN A 175 -16.48 -1.56 -8.96
CA GLN A 175 -17.04 -2.65 -9.76
C GLN A 175 -17.12 -3.96 -8.96
N HIS A 176 -17.78 -3.93 -7.80
CA HIS A 176 -17.78 -5.01 -6.80
C HIS A 176 -18.36 -6.31 -7.36
N ALA A 177 -19.43 -6.23 -8.16
CA ALA A 177 -20.04 -7.40 -8.78
C ALA A 177 -19.10 -8.14 -9.75
N ALA A 178 -18.20 -7.40 -10.42
CA ALA A 178 -17.17 -7.98 -11.30
C ALA A 178 -15.93 -8.44 -10.53
N ALA A 179 -15.60 -7.77 -9.40
CA ALA A 179 -14.46 -8.08 -8.55
C ALA A 179 -14.63 -9.44 -7.83
N ARG A 180 -15.80 -9.68 -7.23
CA ARG A 180 -16.09 -10.84 -6.40
C ARG A 180 -15.74 -12.18 -7.06
N PRO A 181 -16.27 -12.53 -8.27
CA PRO A 181 -15.96 -13.81 -8.89
C PRO A 181 -14.46 -13.99 -9.21
N LYS A 182 -13.73 -12.92 -9.49
CA LYS A 182 -12.27 -12.99 -9.71
C LYS A 182 -11.52 -13.30 -8.41
N ILE A 183 -11.86 -12.63 -7.33
CA ILE A 183 -11.25 -12.85 -6.00
C ILE A 183 -11.54 -14.27 -5.52
N ASP A 184 -12.80 -14.73 -5.63
CA ASP A 184 -13.22 -16.07 -5.23
C ASP A 184 -12.54 -17.14 -6.10
N ARG A 185 -12.40 -16.90 -7.41
CA ARG A 185 -11.67 -17.78 -8.33
C ARG A 185 -10.20 -17.92 -7.95
N SER A 186 -9.54 -16.79 -7.64
CA SER A 186 -8.15 -16.79 -7.19
C SER A 186 -7.95 -17.60 -5.90
N LEU A 187 -8.82 -17.41 -4.90
CA LEU A 187 -8.78 -18.19 -3.65
C LEU A 187 -9.08 -19.66 -3.86
N ALA A 188 -9.98 -20.02 -4.79
CA ALA A 188 -10.27 -21.40 -5.12
C ALA A 188 -9.08 -22.12 -5.77
N GLN A 189 -8.34 -21.42 -6.63
CA GLN A 189 -7.13 -21.95 -7.28
C GLN A 189 -5.92 -21.99 -6.35
N ASN A 190 -5.77 -20.98 -5.52
CA ASN A 190 -4.69 -20.90 -4.53
C ASN A 190 -5.20 -20.31 -3.20
N PRO A 191 -5.70 -21.16 -2.29
CA PRO A 191 -6.18 -20.73 -0.97
C PRO A 191 -5.12 -20.02 -0.12
N ARG A 192 -3.84 -20.16 -0.47
CA ARG A 192 -2.71 -19.52 0.21
C ARG A 192 -2.31 -18.18 -0.42
N ASN A 193 -3.07 -17.66 -1.40
CA ASN A 193 -2.77 -16.38 -2.02
C ASN A 193 -3.12 -15.19 -1.10
N PRO A 194 -2.13 -14.49 -0.51
CA PRO A 194 -2.40 -13.38 0.41
C PRO A 194 -2.95 -12.15 -0.29
N TRP A 195 -2.67 -11.95 -1.58
CA TRP A 195 -3.27 -10.88 -2.36
C TRP A 195 -4.77 -11.09 -2.59
N ALA A 196 -5.21 -12.34 -2.81
CA ALA A 196 -6.63 -12.63 -2.92
C ALA A 196 -7.34 -12.49 -1.56
N ALA A 197 -6.70 -12.89 -0.46
CA ALA A 197 -7.21 -12.65 0.88
C ALA A 197 -7.32 -11.15 1.19
N HIS A 198 -6.32 -10.36 0.80
CA HIS A 198 -6.31 -8.91 0.90
C HIS A 198 -7.44 -8.26 0.08
N ALA A 199 -7.56 -8.65 -1.19
CA ALA A 199 -8.61 -8.17 -2.08
C ALA A 199 -10.02 -8.49 -1.54
N ARG A 200 -10.21 -9.68 -0.94
CA ARG A 200 -11.47 -10.05 -0.28
C ARG A 200 -11.77 -9.17 0.93
N ALA A 201 -10.77 -8.87 1.76
CA ALA A 201 -10.94 -7.96 2.89
C ALA A 201 -11.37 -6.56 2.43
N HIS A 202 -10.77 -6.04 1.37
CA HIS A 202 -11.16 -4.78 0.77
C HIS A 202 -12.59 -4.82 0.21
N LEU A 203 -12.93 -5.85 -0.54
CA LEU A 203 -14.27 -5.99 -1.10
C LEU A 203 -15.34 -6.00 0.00
N CYS A 204 -15.16 -6.80 1.05
CA CYS A 204 -16.08 -6.82 2.19
C CYS A 204 -16.15 -5.45 2.88
N TYR A 205 -15.00 -4.77 3.04
CA TYR A 205 -14.96 -3.43 3.62
C TYR A 205 -15.74 -2.41 2.76
N GLU A 206 -15.60 -2.44 1.43
CA GLU A 206 -16.32 -1.54 0.50
C GLU A 206 -17.84 -1.84 0.46
N GLU A 207 -18.23 -3.09 0.64
CA GLU A 207 -19.64 -3.51 0.72
C GLU A 207 -20.26 -3.26 2.09
N GLY A 208 -19.46 -2.83 3.09
CA GLY A 208 -19.93 -2.59 4.46
C GLY A 208 -20.12 -3.87 5.28
N ASP A 209 -19.60 -5.01 4.80
CA ASP A 209 -19.70 -6.30 5.49
C ASP A 209 -18.46 -6.56 6.36
N ALA A 210 -18.37 -5.80 7.47
CA ALA A 210 -17.27 -5.93 8.42
C ALA A 210 -17.21 -7.33 9.06
N ASP A 211 -18.34 -7.97 9.27
CA ASP A 211 -18.44 -9.31 9.87
C ASP A 211 -17.85 -10.39 8.95
N ALA A 212 -18.15 -10.35 7.67
CA ALA A 212 -17.52 -11.25 6.70
C ALA A 212 -16.00 -11.04 6.63
N ALA A 213 -15.54 -9.77 6.60
CA ALA A 213 -14.12 -9.45 6.56
C ALA A 213 -13.36 -10.00 7.77
N ARG A 214 -13.83 -9.70 9.01
CA ARG A 214 -13.16 -10.11 10.25
C ARG A 214 -13.18 -11.63 10.44
N THR A 215 -14.28 -12.30 10.12
CA THR A 215 -14.43 -13.75 10.23
C THR A 215 -13.51 -14.47 9.26
N PHE A 216 -13.50 -14.04 7.99
CA PHE A 216 -12.62 -14.60 6.98
C PHE A 216 -11.15 -14.45 7.37
N LEU A 217 -10.72 -13.23 7.74
CA LEU A 217 -9.32 -12.98 8.10
C LEU A 217 -8.92 -13.70 9.39
N ALA A 218 -9.82 -13.85 10.38
CA ALA A 218 -9.55 -14.60 11.60
C ALA A 218 -9.17 -16.05 11.31
N SER A 219 -9.86 -16.68 10.36
CA SER A 219 -9.55 -18.03 9.90
C SER A 219 -8.32 -18.08 9.00
N TRP A 220 -8.25 -17.22 7.98
CA TRP A 220 -7.21 -17.27 6.94
C TRP A 220 -5.80 -17.01 7.51
N LEU A 221 -5.65 -16.05 8.43
CA LEU A 221 -4.38 -15.69 9.05
C LEU A 221 -3.75 -16.82 9.89
N THR A 222 -4.51 -17.84 10.26
CA THR A 222 -3.96 -19.00 11.01
C THR A 222 -2.96 -19.79 10.17
N ALA A 223 -3.08 -19.77 8.83
CA ALA A 223 -2.24 -20.51 7.89
C ALA A 223 -1.17 -19.65 7.22
N TYR A 224 -1.22 -18.31 7.35
CA TYR A 224 -0.23 -17.42 6.76
C TYR A 224 0.91 -17.15 7.76
N PRO A 225 2.18 -17.23 7.34
CA PRO A 225 3.31 -17.06 8.26
C PRO A 225 3.34 -15.66 8.86
N ARG A 226 3.68 -15.58 10.16
CA ARG A 226 3.73 -14.31 10.90
C ARG A 226 4.79 -13.34 10.38
N ASP A 227 5.86 -13.85 9.81
CA ASP A 227 6.95 -13.10 9.15
C ASP A 227 6.66 -12.81 7.66
N GLY A 228 5.53 -13.27 7.14
CA GLY A 228 5.05 -12.89 5.82
C GLY A 228 4.75 -11.38 5.74
N ALA A 229 5.17 -10.73 4.65
CA ALA A 229 5.16 -9.28 4.56
C ALA A 229 3.75 -8.64 4.63
N LEU A 230 2.68 -9.40 4.34
CA LEU A 230 1.29 -8.95 4.46
C LEU A 230 0.62 -9.34 5.79
N TYR A 231 1.28 -10.11 6.68
CA TYR A 231 0.64 -10.60 7.90
C TYR A 231 0.10 -9.44 8.78
N SER A 232 0.93 -8.46 9.05
CA SER A 232 0.57 -7.31 9.86
C SER A 232 -0.52 -6.47 9.20
N HIS A 233 -0.42 -6.23 7.90
CA HIS A 233 -1.41 -5.46 7.15
C HIS A 233 -2.78 -6.16 7.10
N LEU A 234 -2.83 -7.47 6.90
CA LEU A 234 -4.07 -8.24 6.98
C LEU A 234 -4.65 -8.28 8.40
N SER A 235 -3.78 -8.30 9.42
CA SER A 235 -4.19 -8.17 10.83
C SER A 235 -4.78 -6.79 11.11
N TRP A 236 -4.25 -5.73 10.50
CA TRP A 236 -4.82 -4.39 10.55
C TRP A 236 -6.23 -4.35 9.92
N HIS A 237 -6.43 -4.95 8.75
CA HIS A 237 -7.79 -5.07 8.16
C HIS A 237 -8.75 -5.79 9.09
N ARG A 238 -8.31 -6.88 9.73
CA ARG A 238 -9.12 -7.57 10.73
C ARG A 238 -9.43 -6.64 11.90
N ALA A 239 -8.45 -5.92 12.44
CA ALA A 239 -8.67 -5.00 13.56
C ALA A 239 -9.65 -3.87 13.23
N LEU A 240 -9.69 -3.38 11.97
CA LEU A 240 -10.72 -2.44 11.53
C LEU A 240 -12.12 -3.06 11.57
N GLY A 241 -12.26 -4.30 11.16
CA GLY A 241 -13.53 -5.05 11.26
C GLY A 241 -13.96 -5.26 12.70
N GLU A 242 -13.04 -5.64 13.60
CA GLU A 242 -13.33 -5.79 15.04
C GLU A 242 -13.73 -4.45 15.69
N LEU A 243 -13.06 -3.35 15.32
CA LEU A 243 -13.40 -2.01 15.79
C LEU A 243 -14.80 -1.59 15.31
N ALA A 244 -15.13 -1.85 14.05
CA ALA A 244 -16.46 -1.56 13.49
C ALA A 244 -17.57 -2.40 14.15
N ALA A 245 -17.26 -3.64 14.53
CA ALA A 245 -18.18 -4.53 15.26
C ALA A 245 -18.28 -4.22 16.76
N GLY A 246 -17.45 -3.30 17.29
CA GLY A 246 -17.42 -2.95 18.71
C GLY A 246 -16.58 -3.89 19.58
N ASP A 247 -15.89 -4.89 19.01
CA ASP A 247 -14.93 -5.72 19.76
C ASP A 247 -13.58 -5.00 19.92
N THR A 248 -13.60 -3.99 20.77
CA THR A 248 -12.44 -3.13 21.04
C THR A 248 -11.30 -3.88 21.72
N ALA A 249 -11.61 -4.91 22.51
CA ALA A 249 -10.60 -5.73 23.17
C ALA A 249 -9.76 -6.51 22.16
N THR A 250 -10.42 -7.14 21.18
CA THR A 250 -9.73 -7.86 20.10
C THR A 250 -8.99 -6.90 19.18
N ALA A 251 -9.58 -5.76 18.82
CA ALA A 251 -8.93 -4.75 17.98
C ALA A 251 -7.62 -4.25 18.62
N GLN A 252 -7.62 -3.91 19.90
CA GLN A 252 -6.43 -3.49 20.63
C GLN A 252 -5.38 -4.61 20.78
N ARG A 253 -5.82 -5.85 21.03
CA ARG A 253 -4.90 -6.98 21.09
C ARG A 253 -4.20 -7.20 19.76
N LEU A 254 -4.94 -7.17 18.66
CA LEU A 254 -4.36 -7.27 17.31
C LEU A 254 -3.33 -6.16 17.05
N PHE A 255 -3.65 -4.91 17.40
CA PHE A 255 -2.67 -3.83 17.30
C PHE A 255 -1.36 -4.18 18.01
N ARG A 256 -1.43 -4.49 19.29
CA ARG A 256 -0.22 -4.74 20.10
C ARG A 256 0.55 -5.97 19.70
N GLU A 257 -0.11 -7.04 19.24
CA GLU A 257 0.52 -8.33 18.99
C GLU A 257 0.96 -8.53 17.53
N THR A 258 0.44 -7.70 16.58
CA THR A 258 0.63 -8.02 15.17
C THR A 258 1.05 -6.85 14.28
N PHE A 259 0.69 -5.60 14.60
CA PHE A 259 1.05 -4.45 13.73
C PHE A 259 1.47 -3.17 14.48
N ALA A 260 1.74 -3.23 15.78
CA ALA A 260 2.53 -2.20 16.45
C ALA A 260 3.96 -2.15 15.84
N PRO A 261 4.68 -1.01 15.90
CA PRO A 261 5.92 -0.83 15.14
C PRO A 261 7.01 -1.86 15.38
N ASP A 262 7.09 -2.36 16.61
CA ASP A 262 8.09 -3.35 17.06
C ASP A 262 7.79 -4.79 16.64
N VAL A 263 6.51 -5.11 16.35
CA VAL A 263 6.08 -6.45 15.95
C VAL A 263 5.64 -6.57 14.49
N HIS A 264 5.55 -5.48 13.77
CA HIS A 264 5.06 -5.43 12.39
C HIS A 264 6.01 -6.15 11.42
N SER A 265 5.50 -7.14 10.67
CA SER A 265 6.28 -7.99 9.75
C SER A 265 6.62 -7.30 8.40
N GLY A 266 5.85 -6.31 8.01
CA GLY A 266 6.00 -5.63 6.72
C GLY A 266 7.11 -4.57 6.70
N PRO A 267 7.26 -3.92 5.55
CA PRO A 267 8.28 -2.88 5.35
C PRO A 267 8.05 -1.66 6.24
N PRO A 268 9.08 -0.82 6.49
CA PRO A 268 8.98 0.37 7.36
C PRO A 268 7.80 1.30 7.05
N ARG A 269 7.46 1.44 5.75
CA ARG A 269 6.30 2.22 5.29
C ARG A 269 4.99 1.64 5.82
N GLY A 270 4.81 0.32 5.76
CA GLY A 270 3.63 -0.37 6.28
C GLY A 270 3.46 -0.16 7.78
N LYS A 271 4.57 -0.22 8.54
CA LYS A 271 4.57 0.02 9.99
C LYS A 271 3.94 1.36 10.35
N VAL A 272 4.35 2.43 9.66
CA VAL A 272 3.80 3.78 9.90
C VAL A 272 2.33 3.83 9.50
N ASN A 273 2.02 3.38 8.28
CA ASN A 273 0.68 3.56 7.71
C ASN A 273 -0.39 2.81 8.51
N ASP A 274 -0.14 1.56 8.85
CA ASP A 274 -1.12 0.71 9.54
C ASP A 274 -1.32 1.17 11.00
N ALA A 275 -0.23 1.41 11.73
CA ALA A 275 -0.31 1.77 13.14
C ALA A 275 -0.90 3.18 13.34
N VAL A 276 -0.44 4.19 12.60
CA VAL A 276 -0.98 5.56 12.68
C VAL A 276 -2.46 5.60 12.30
N SER A 277 -2.81 4.90 11.23
CA SER A 277 -4.19 4.80 10.76
C SER A 277 -5.12 4.15 11.79
N PHE A 278 -4.66 3.10 12.49
CA PHE A 278 -5.44 2.44 13.52
C PHE A 278 -5.60 3.34 14.76
N LEU A 279 -4.52 3.91 15.28
CA LEU A 279 -4.55 4.79 16.44
C LEU A 279 -5.51 5.98 16.23
N TRP A 280 -5.50 6.56 15.05
CA TRP A 280 -6.39 7.67 14.75
C TRP A 280 -7.85 7.26 14.66
N ARG A 281 -8.17 6.14 14.00
CA ARG A 281 -9.53 5.60 13.96
C ARG A 281 -10.04 5.22 15.34
N TRP A 282 -9.17 4.69 16.19
CA TRP A 282 -9.46 4.40 17.58
C TRP A 282 -9.97 5.65 18.33
N GLU A 283 -9.29 6.78 18.16
CA GLU A 283 -9.69 8.06 18.76
C GLU A 283 -10.95 8.64 18.14
N LEU A 284 -11.08 8.59 16.81
CA LEU A 284 -12.29 9.05 16.12
C LEU A 284 -13.52 8.27 16.56
N ALA A 285 -13.38 6.99 16.90
CA ALA A 285 -14.43 6.15 17.49
C ALA A 285 -14.78 6.52 18.94
N GLY A 286 -14.06 7.47 19.54
CA GLY A 286 -14.33 7.98 20.90
C GLY A 286 -13.55 7.27 22.01
N HIS A 287 -12.58 6.44 21.67
CA HIS A 287 -11.73 5.78 22.66
C HIS A 287 -10.58 6.69 23.12
N PRO A 288 -10.03 6.47 24.32
CA PRO A 288 -8.97 7.29 24.88
C PRO A 288 -7.67 7.15 24.07
N ARG A 289 -6.94 8.26 23.97
CA ARG A 289 -5.63 8.33 23.31
C ARG A 289 -4.59 7.48 24.05
N ASP A 290 -3.87 6.66 23.32
CA ASP A 290 -2.64 6.01 23.77
C ASP A 290 -1.43 6.91 23.45
N ALA A 291 -1.11 7.82 24.37
CA ALA A 291 -0.01 8.77 24.17
C ALA A 291 1.37 8.09 24.09
N ALA A 292 1.53 6.88 24.63
CA ALA A 292 2.78 6.14 24.54
C ALA A 292 2.94 5.55 23.12
N ALA A 293 1.90 4.92 22.58
CA ALA A 293 1.90 4.41 21.22
C ALA A 293 2.13 5.53 20.19
N TRP A 294 1.51 6.70 20.36
CA TRP A 294 1.73 7.84 19.48
C TRP A 294 3.17 8.35 19.50
N ARG A 295 3.82 8.41 20.67
CA ARG A 295 5.25 8.78 20.75
C ARG A 295 6.13 7.77 20.03
N ILE A 296 5.92 6.49 20.27
CA ILE A 296 6.67 5.42 19.58
C ILE A 296 6.53 5.57 18.05
N MET A 297 5.31 5.83 17.58
CA MET A 297 5.06 6.05 16.15
C MET A 297 5.71 7.30 15.60
N HIS A 298 5.64 8.41 16.32
CA HIS A 298 6.30 9.66 15.95
C HIS A 298 7.82 9.47 15.82
N ASP A 299 8.45 8.85 16.83
CA ASP A 299 9.90 8.66 16.86
C ASP A 299 10.35 7.69 15.75
N PHE A 300 9.61 6.59 15.55
CA PHE A 300 9.87 5.66 14.46
C PHE A 300 9.73 6.34 13.08
N ALA A 301 8.62 7.05 12.85
CA ALA A 301 8.34 7.71 11.57
C ALA A 301 9.39 8.80 11.26
N THR A 302 9.79 9.57 12.26
CA THR A 302 10.82 10.63 12.11
C THR A 302 12.19 10.03 11.81
N GLY A 303 12.56 8.94 12.47
CA GLY A 303 13.84 8.26 12.25
C GLY A 303 13.91 7.53 10.90
N ALA A 304 12.85 6.80 10.53
CA ALA A 304 12.81 6.03 9.30
C ALA A 304 12.58 6.90 8.05
N PHE A 305 11.87 8.03 8.19
CA PHE A 305 11.49 8.91 7.08
C PHE A 305 11.81 10.38 7.38
N PRO A 306 13.09 10.75 7.50
CA PRO A 306 13.49 12.12 7.87
C PRO A 306 13.16 13.15 6.78
N ARG A 307 12.96 12.70 5.53
CA ARG A 307 12.60 13.55 4.38
C ARG A 307 11.23 13.22 3.83
N ALA A 308 10.52 14.24 3.37
CA ALA A 308 9.29 14.10 2.62
C ALA A 308 9.59 13.62 1.18
N GLY A 309 8.60 13.03 0.50
CA GLY A 309 8.71 12.61 -0.91
C GLY A 309 7.79 11.46 -1.30
N ALA A 310 7.09 10.84 -0.35
CA ALA A 310 6.16 9.75 -0.61
C ALA A 310 4.78 10.11 -0.03
N ALA A 311 3.90 10.64 -0.87
CA ALA A 311 2.65 11.28 -0.48
C ALA A 311 1.82 10.47 0.52
N PHE A 312 1.63 9.17 0.27
CA PHE A 312 0.85 8.30 1.15
C PHE A 312 1.49 8.12 2.54
N SER A 313 2.81 7.98 2.60
CA SER A 313 3.52 7.92 3.89
C SER A 313 3.59 9.29 4.55
N ASP A 314 3.82 10.35 3.78
CA ASP A 314 3.90 11.72 4.30
C ASP A 314 2.60 12.14 5.00
N MET A 315 1.45 11.72 4.49
CA MET A 315 0.15 11.95 5.11
C MET A 315 0.06 11.31 6.51
N HIS A 316 0.46 10.04 6.65
CA HIS A 316 0.45 9.35 7.94
C HIS A 316 1.50 9.90 8.91
N ILE A 317 2.69 10.24 8.40
CA ILE A 317 3.74 10.85 9.21
C ILE A 317 3.30 12.23 9.71
N ALA A 318 2.66 13.04 8.84
CA ALA A 318 2.10 14.34 9.22
C ALA A 318 1.07 14.20 10.34
N LEU A 319 0.22 13.14 10.30
CA LEU A 319 -0.73 12.86 11.37
C LEU A 319 0.00 12.51 12.68
N ALA A 320 1.00 11.63 12.66
CA ALA A 320 1.78 11.30 13.84
C ALA A 320 2.50 12.53 14.43
N GLN A 321 3.00 13.42 13.56
CA GLN A 321 3.64 14.68 13.94
C GLN A 321 2.63 15.70 14.50
N ALA A 322 1.41 15.74 13.97
CA ALA A 322 0.34 16.59 14.50
C ALA A 322 -0.04 16.18 15.93
N VAL A 323 -0.13 14.86 16.18
CA VAL A 323 -0.55 14.32 17.48
C VAL A 323 0.57 14.36 18.52
N ALA A 324 1.80 13.98 18.17
CA ALA A 324 2.88 13.77 19.13
C ALA A 324 4.12 14.67 18.93
N GLY A 325 4.23 15.37 17.79
CA GLY A 325 5.44 16.10 17.39
C GLY A 325 5.56 17.55 17.88
N GLY A 326 4.62 18.06 18.68
CA GLY A 326 4.69 19.42 19.24
C GLY A 326 4.66 20.56 18.21
N GLY A 327 4.19 20.33 16.99
CA GLY A 327 4.00 21.34 15.92
C GLY A 327 5.26 21.65 15.10
N ALA A 328 6.46 21.65 15.67
CA ALA A 328 7.69 21.98 14.94
C ALA A 328 8.06 20.93 13.88
N ALA A 329 7.93 19.64 14.21
CA ALA A 329 8.19 18.54 13.27
C ALA A 329 7.23 18.56 12.08
N LEU A 330 5.94 18.80 12.33
CA LEU A 330 4.92 18.94 11.30
C LEU A 330 5.20 20.15 10.40
N ALA A 331 5.55 21.31 10.99
CA ALA A 331 5.88 22.51 10.22
C ALA A 331 7.09 22.29 9.31
N ALA A 332 8.13 21.61 9.81
CA ALA A 332 9.31 21.28 9.02
C ALA A 332 8.96 20.34 7.84
N ARG A 333 8.13 19.33 8.06
CA ARG A 333 7.66 18.43 6.97
C ARG A 333 6.81 19.18 5.97
N ALA A 334 5.86 20.00 6.44
CA ALA A 334 5.01 20.80 5.55
C ALA A 334 5.85 21.69 4.64
N ALA A 335 6.87 22.38 5.19
CA ALA A 335 7.79 23.20 4.41
C ALA A 335 8.56 22.39 3.35
N GLN A 336 9.04 21.19 3.68
CA GLN A 336 9.68 20.29 2.70
C GLN A 336 8.71 19.89 1.57
N ILE A 337 7.47 19.57 1.91
CA ILE A 337 6.46 19.19 0.90
C ILE A 337 6.12 20.40 0.04
N ASP A 338 5.91 21.58 0.62
CA ASP A 338 5.61 22.82 -0.13
C ASP A 338 6.76 23.17 -1.10
N GLU A 339 8.00 22.98 -0.70
CA GLU A 339 9.17 23.15 -1.58
C GLU A 339 9.13 22.15 -2.75
N LEU A 340 8.87 20.86 -2.49
CA LEU A 340 8.76 19.84 -3.53
C LEU A 340 7.58 20.12 -4.48
N VAL A 341 6.45 20.58 -3.97
CA VAL A 341 5.29 21.01 -4.78
C VAL A 341 5.66 22.19 -5.67
N GLY A 342 6.34 23.21 -5.11
CA GLY A 342 6.80 24.37 -5.88
C GLY A 342 7.79 24.02 -6.99
N GLN A 343 8.58 22.96 -6.79
CA GLN A 343 9.52 22.42 -7.79
C GLN A 343 8.86 21.47 -8.81
N GLY A 344 7.55 21.18 -8.69
CA GLY A 344 6.86 20.18 -9.52
C GLY A 344 7.30 18.74 -9.23
N ARG A 345 7.96 18.47 -8.11
CA ARG A 345 8.52 17.17 -7.71
C ARG A 345 7.66 16.40 -6.70
N TYR A 346 6.46 16.87 -6.41
CA TYR A 346 5.50 16.20 -5.54
C TYR A 346 4.20 15.95 -6.31
N PRO A 347 4.04 14.77 -6.92
CA PRO A 347 2.96 14.52 -7.89
C PRO A 347 1.55 14.68 -7.34
N SER A 348 1.32 14.39 -6.04
CA SER A 348 0.01 14.59 -5.40
C SER A 348 -0.37 16.08 -5.24
N GLY A 349 0.53 17.01 -5.57
CA GLY A 349 0.28 18.45 -5.50
C GLY A 349 -0.09 18.88 -4.07
N PRO A 350 -1.08 19.78 -3.92
CA PRO A 350 -1.42 20.39 -2.63
C PRO A 350 -2.22 19.47 -1.68
N CYS A 351 -2.59 18.24 -2.10
CA CYS A 351 -3.45 17.37 -1.29
C CYS A 351 -2.86 17.05 0.08
N VAL A 352 -1.61 16.59 0.14
CA VAL A 352 -0.96 16.22 1.43
C VAL A 352 -0.72 17.44 2.32
N PRO A 353 -0.22 18.60 1.83
CA PRO A 353 -0.16 19.83 2.62
C PRO A 353 -1.51 20.26 3.20
N ALA A 354 -2.59 20.15 2.44
CA ALA A 354 -3.94 20.47 2.93
C ALA A 354 -4.38 19.52 4.05
N VAL A 355 -4.17 18.20 3.85
CA VAL A 355 -4.49 17.18 4.85
C VAL A 355 -3.66 17.38 6.13
N ALA A 356 -2.38 17.68 6.02
CA ALA A 356 -1.51 17.97 7.16
C ALA A 356 -2.01 19.18 7.97
N ARG A 357 -2.43 20.25 7.30
CA ARG A 357 -3.06 21.41 7.96
C ARG A 357 -4.36 21.04 8.64
N GLY A 358 -5.19 20.21 7.98
CA GLY A 358 -6.44 19.69 8.54
C GLY A 358 -6.22 18.91 9.83
N PHE A 359 -5.25 17.99 9.87
CA PHE A 359 -4.90 17.25 11.09
C PHE A 359 -4.38 18.18 12.20
N ALA A 360 -3.52 19.13 11.86
CA ALA A 360 -3.03 20.12 12.82
C ALA A 360 -4.14 20.99 13.42
N ALA A 361 -5.11 21.43 12.60
CA ALA A 361 -6.25 22.19 13.08
C ALA A 361 -7.17 21.33 13.96
N PHE A 362 -7.44 20.08 13.54
CA PHE A 362 -8.24 19.14 14.31
C PHE A 362 -7.64 18.89 15.71
N GLU A 363 -6.34 18.67 15.81
CA GLU A 363 -5.63 18.49 17.08
C GLU A 363 -5.73 19.72 18.00
N ARG A 364 -5.73 20.92 17.46
CA ARG A 364 -5.98 22.15 18.23
C ARG A 364 -7.45 22.39 18.54
N ARG A 365 -8.34 21.48 18.14
CA ARG A 365 -9.80 21.58 18.25
C ARG A 365 -10.38 22.77 17.48
N ASP A 366 -9.66 23.29 16.50
CA ASP A 366 -10.13 24.27 15.54
C ASP A 366 -10.81 23.54 14.37
N PHE A 367 -12.05 23.09 14.64
CA PHE A 367 -12.77 22.25 13.69
C PHE A 367 -13.20 22.99 12.43
N ALA A 368 -13.41 24.32 12.52
CA ALA A 368 -13.69 25.16 11.35
C ALA A 368 -12.47 25.18 10.41
N ALA A 369 -11.28 25.48 10.93
CA ALA A 369 -10.06 25.45 10.13
C ALA A 369 -9.71 24.03 9.62
N ALA A 370 -10.07 22.98 10.37
CA ALA A 370 -9.92 21.61 9.88
C ALA A 370 -10.81 21.33 8.66
N VAL A 371 -12.06 21.77 8.69
CA VAL A 371 -12.99 21.67 7.56
C VAL A 371 -12.48 22.50 6.37
N ASP A 372 -12.09 23.75 6.57
CA ASP A 372 -11.59 24.63 5.52
C ASP A 372 -10.34 24.05 4.81
N ALA A 373 -9.53 23.26 5.53
CA ALA A 373 -8.35 22.61 4.97
C ALA A 373 -8.69 21.29 4.21
N LEU A 374 -9.62 20.49 4.72
CA LEU A 374 -9.88 19.13 4.21
C LEU A 374 -10.96 19.11 3.11
N GLU A 375 -12.01 19.93 3.21
CA GLU A 375 -13.15 19.91 2.28
C GLU A 375 -12.73 20.19 0.82
N PRO A 376 -11.84 21.16 0.50
CA PRO A 376 -11.43 21.43 -0.88
C PRO A 376 -10.69 20.27 -1.57
N VAL A 377 -10.04 19.38 -0.81
CA VAL A 377 -9.24 18.28 -1.36
C VAL A 377 -9.94 16.92 -1.26
N ALA A 378 -11.13 16.86 -0.68
CA ALA A 378 -11.87 15.61 -0.46
C ALA A 378 -12.17 14.84 -1.77
N GLY A 379 -12.33 15.53 -2.90
CA GLY A 379 -12.53 14.91 -4.21
C GLY A 379 -11.25 14.45 -4.92
N GLU A 380 -10.06 14.78 -4.40
CA GLU A 380 -8.78 14.50 -5.02
C GLU A 380 -7.90 13.53 -4.21
N LEU A 381 -8.44 12.91 -3.16
CA LEU A 381 -7.67 12.08 -2.23
C LEU A 381 -6.98 10.89 -2.90
N GLU A 382 -7.50 10.39 -4.03
CA GLU A 382 -6.83 9.30 -4.78
C GLU A 382 -5.39 9.67 -5.18
N ARG A 383 -5.07 10.96 -5.38
CA ARG A 383 -3.73 11.44 -5.73
C ARG A 383 -2.69 11.21 -4.64
N ILE A 384 -3.12 11.02 -3.40
CA ILE A 384 -2.24 10.67 -2.28
C ILE A 384 -1.68 9.24 -2.45
N GLY A 385 -2.40 8.37 -3.14
CA GLY A 385 -2.14 6.94 -3.24
C GLY A 385 -2.85 6.17 -2.13
N GLY A 386 -2.72 4.85 -2.19
CA GLY A 386 -3.38 3.97 -1.24
C GLY A 386 -4.79 3.55 -1.66
N SER A 387 -5.33 2.63 -0.89
CA SER A 387 -6.67 2.09 -1.09
C SER A 387 -7.76 2.99 -0.51
N LEU A 388 -9.00 2.77 -0.95
CA LEU A 388 -10.16 3.44 -0.35
C LEU A 388 -10.23 3.21 1.16
N ALA A 389 -10.00 1.98 1.63
CA ALA A 389 -10.00 1.66 3.05
C ALA A 389 -8.95 2.44 3.86
N GLN A 390 -7.85 2.87 3.23
CA GLN A 390 -6.82 3.67 3.87
C GLN A 390 -7.15 5.17 3.80
N LEU A 391 -7.59 5.68 2.66
CA LEU A 391 -7.87 7.11 2.44
C LEU A 391 -9.10 7.62 3.20
N VAL A 392 -10.06 6.75 3.48
CA VAL A 392 -11.28 7.10 4.24
C VAL A 392 -10.98 7.62 5.66
N LEU A 393 -9.75 7.44 6.16
CA LEU A 393 -9.26 8.08 7.38
C LEU A 393 -9.44 9.61 7.35
N ILE A 394 -9.17 10.23 6.20
CA ILE A 394 -9.30 11.67 5.99
C ILE A 394 -10.79 12.06 6.00
N GLU A 395 -11.62 11.26 5.32
CA GLU A 395 -13.08 11.45 5.31
C GLU A 395 -13.67 11.34 6.72
N PHE A 396 -13.23 10.38 7.53
CA PHE A 396 -13.67 10.25 8.92
C PHE A 396 -13.23 11.44 9.78
N THR A 397 -12.04 11.98 9.52
CA THR A 397 -11.58 13.20 10.20
C THR A 397 -12.46 14.40 9.84
N LEU A 398 -12.77 14.58 8.55
CA LEU A 398 -13.66 15.64 8.08
C LEU A 398 -15.08 15.47 8.66
N LEU A 399 -15.61 14.25 8.66
CA LEU A 399 -16.91 13.93 9.24
C LEU A 399 -16.96 14.29 10.73
N LYS A 400 -15.92 13.95 11.48
CA LYS A 400 -15.81 14.29 12.89
C LYS A 400 -15.67 15.79 13.11
N ALA A 401 -14.95 16.49 12.23
CA ALA A 401 -14.84 17.96 12.26
C ALA A 401 -16.19 18.63 12.00
N TYR A 402 -16.97 18.18 11.02
CA TYR A 402 -18.33 18.66 10.79
C TYR A 402 -19.23 18.47 12.01
N LEU A 403 -19.22 17.28 12.64
CA LEU A 403 -19.97 17.00 13.87
C LEU A 403 -19.59 17.97 15.00
N ALA A 404 -18.30 18.16 15.22
CA ALA A 404 -17.77 19.01 16.28
C ALA A 404 -18.01 20.51 16.03
N ALA A 405 -18.09 20.93 14.76
CA ALA A 405 -18.42 22.29 14.34
C ALA A 405 -19.95 22.54 14.27
N GLY A 406 -20.80 21.54 14.55
CA GLY A 406 -22.26 21.64 14.46
C GLY A 406 -22.81 21.70 13.03
N ARG A 407 -22.01 21.37 12.01
CA ARG A 407 -22.38 21.40 10.58
C ARG A 407 -23.16 20.12 10.19
N LEU A 408 -24.32 19.88 10.81
CA LEU A 408 -25.06 18.63 10.67
C LEU A 408 -25.60 18.37 9.26
N ASP A 409 -25.86 19.38 8.47
CA ASP A 409 -26.31 19.21 7.08
C ASP A 409 -25.17 18.69 6.20
N ASP A 410 -23.94 19.12 6.46
CA ASP A 410 -22.76 18.59 5.78
C ASP A 410 -22.48 17.13 6.16
N VAL A 411 -22.71 16.77 7.44
CA VAL A 411 -22.67 15.38 7.89
C VAL A 411 -23.69 14.52 7.13
N ARG A 412 -24.96 14.97 7.06
CA ARG A 412 -26.02 14.26 6.33
C ARG A 412 -25.67 14.10 4.86
N ARG A 413 -25.20 15.18 4.20
CA ARG A 413 -24.75 15.15 2.81
C ARG A 413 -23.63 14.15 2.59
N MET A 414 -22.59 14.17 3.43
CA MET A 414 -21.45 13.26 3.32
C MET A 414 -21.89 11.80 3.48
N LEU A 415 -22.76 11.50 4.43
CA LEU A 415 -23.27 10.15 4.66
C LEU A 415 -24.23 9.69 3.55
N SER A 416 -24.99 10.59 2.92
CA SER A 416 -25.90 10.22 1.82
C SER A 416 -25.16 9.88 0.52
N VAL A 417 -23.98 10.44 0.31
CA VAL A 417 -23.11 10.13 -0.84
C VAL A 417 -22.19 8.96 -0.53
N GLY A 418 -21.90 8.74 0.77
CA GLY A 418 -21.04 7.64 1.24
C GLY A 418 -21.64 6.27 1.00
N ARG A 419 -20.82 5.31 0.59
CA ARG A 419 -21.22 3.94 0.25
C ARG A 419 -21.67 3.09 1.46
N ARG A 420 -21.50 3.58 2.70
CA ARG A 420 -21.55 2.75 3.94
C ARG A 420 -22.67 3.07 4.91
N GLY A 421 -23.45 4.11 4.70
CA GLY A 421 -24.40 4.58 5.73
C GLY A 421 -23.72 4.92 7.07
N THR A 422 -24.44 4.87 8.18
CA THR A 422 -23.91 5.17 9.54
C THR A 422 -23.45 3.92 10.29
N SER A 423 -23.85 2.72 9.85
CA SER A 423 -23.56 1.47 10.56
C SER A 423 -22.10 1.09 10.43
N GLY A 424 -21.46 0.81 11.57
CA GLY A 424 -20.06 0.36 11.62
C GLY A 424 -19.01 1.46 11.31
N LEU A 425 -19.41 2.74 11.20
CA LEU A 425 -18.44 3.82 11.06
C LEU A 425 -17.74 4.09 12.40
N PRO A 426 -16.40 4.03 12.46
CA PRO A 426 -15.66 4.30 13.68
C PRO A 426 -15.54 5.80 13.95
N VAL A 427 -16.69 6.50 14.04
CA VAL A 427 -16.76 7.95 14.32
C VAL A 427 -17.80 8.18 15.39
N ALA A 428 -17.35 8.57 16.57
CA ALA A 428 -18.24 8.86 17.70
C ALA A 428 -19.07 10.14 17.47
N GLY A 429 -20.33 10.10 17.92
CA GLY A 429 -21.24 11.25 17.88
C GLY A 429 -22.25 11.22 16.72
N LEU A 430 -22.25 10.21 15.88
CA LEU A 430 -23.22 10.09 14.77
C LEU A 430 -24.67 9.88 15.23
N ALA A 431 -24.87 9.42 16.48
CA ALA A 431 -26.21 9.24 17.05
C ALA A 431 -27.04 10.54 17.14
N VAL A 432 -26.42 11.72 17.06
CA VAL A 432 -27.13 13.01 17.06
C VAL A 432 -27.96 13.25 15.78
N LEU A 433 -27.82 12.39 14.77
CA LEU A 433 -28.55 12.50 13.51
C LEU A 433 -29.93 11.83 13.55
N HIS A 434 -30.17 11.03 14.57
CA HIS A 434 -31.43 10.31 14.86
C HIS A 434 -32.18 10.99 15.99
#